data_05f06ad1ac840427cea3521ec15bafaf
#
_entry.id   05f06ad1ac840427cea3521ec15bafaf
#
_cell.length_a   1.000
_cell.length_b   1.000
_cell.length_c   1.000
_cell.angle_alpha   90.00
_cell.angle_beta   90.00
_cell.angle_gamma   90.00
#
_symmetry.space_group_name_H-M   'P 1'
#
loop_
_entity.id
_entity.type
_entity.pdbx_description
1 polymer ?
#
loop_
_entity_poly.entity_id
_entity_poly.type
_entity_poly.pdbx_seq_one_letter_code
_entity_poly.pdbx_strand_id
1 'polypeptide(L)'
;MPSLLRRVKSKMFIFAHRRTLTLLDGEYGSVFKGRSLDFDELRSYVPGDEVRDIDWKATARHGSPLVKRYVAVRRHSVLLLVDTGRNMAAHAASGEAKKDIAVDAAGVLGYLACRHGDDVGLLHGSALTSRYLPPQSGEEHLERLLREVEAGISLDGPASAITAQLDYALRFLKGRLLIAVLADEVRPDAHTEMLLRRLRARHEVLWLTILDARMAREPGNPAPTQEASFDVGNGQRIPAPVAGNSVVRAAYASAMRRREEERSVFFRRLGIAEQSVGATGDVLTAVFALLEKHRSGAKSAKGSNRAG
;
A
#
# COMPACT_ATOMS: atom_id res chain seq x y z
N MET A 1 -24.37 8.84 -6.38
CA MET A 1 -22.99 9.10 -6.75
C MET A 1 -22.43 7.88 -7.47
N PRO A 2 -21.58 8.01 -8.48
CA PRO A 2 -20.96 6.85 -9.15
C PRO A 2 -20.11 6.05 -8.14
N SER A 3 -20.03 4.74 -8.32
CA SER A 3 -19.22 3.87 -7.45
C SER A 3 -17.73 4.11 -7.68
N LEU A 4 -16.99 4.36 -6.61
CA LEU A 4 -15.54 4.55 -6.62
C LEU A 4 -14.83 3.26 -7.04
N LEU A 5 -15.27 2.13 -6.51
CA LEU A 5 -14.72 0.82 -6.85
C LEU A 5 -14.93 0.49 -8.34
N ARG A 6 -16.09 0.86 -8.90
CA ARG A 6 -16.34 0.68 -10.34
C ARG A 6 -15.36 1.49 -11.18
N ARG A 7 -15.04 2.73 -10.76
CA ARG A 7 -14.01 3.57 -11.40
C ARG A 7 -12.64 2.88 -11.38
N VAL A 8 -12.23 2.37 -10.21
CA VAL A 8 -10.97 1.64 -10.04
C VAL A 8 -10.93 0.39 -10.91
N LYS A 9 -11.98 -0.43 -10.87
CA LYS A 9 -12.09 -1.65 -11.70
C LYS A 9 -11.99 -1.33 -13.19
N SER A 10 -12.66 -0.28 -13.66
CA SER A 10 -12.57 0.16 -15.07
C SER A 10 -11.14 0.54 -15.44
N LYS A 11 -10.43 1.31 -14.60
CA LYS A 11 -9.02 1.63 -14.81
C LYS A 11 -8.16 0.35 -14.85
N MET A 12 -8.35 -0.57 -13.92
CA MET A 12 -7.63 -1.85 -13.92
C MET A 12 -7.86 -2.65 -15.23
N PHE A 13 -9.07 -2.66 -15.77
CA PHE A 13 -9.36 -3.36 -17.02
C PHE A 13 -8.81 -2.65 -18.25
N ILE A 14 -8.78 -1.32 -18.28
CA ILE A 14 -8.29 -0.53 -19.42
C ILE A 14 -6.76 -0.58 -19.51
N PHE A 15 -6.07 -0.45 -18.40
CA PHE A 15 -4.60 -0.37 -18.35
C PHE A 15 -3.90 -1.74 -18.24
N ALA A 16 -4.61 -2.74 -17.76
CA ALA A 16 -4.05 -4.07 -17.63
C ALA A 16 -4.53 -4.96 -18.78
N HIS A 17 -3.68 -5.23 -19.75
CA HIS A 17 -3.83 -6.46 -20.52
C HIS A 17 -4.06 -7.62 -19.53
N ARG A 18 -4.89 -8.62 -19.87
CA ARG A 18 -5.20 -9.78 -19.01
C ARG A 18 -3.95 -10.35 -18.30
N ARG A 19 -2.81 -10.28 -18.97
CA ARG A 19 -1.52 -10.74 -18.45
C ARG A 19 -1.03 -9.93 -17.23
N THR A 20 -1.25 -8.62 -17.20
CA THR A 20 -0.84 -7.75 -16.08
C THR A 20 -1.70 -7.96 -14.84
N LEU A 21 -3.01 -8.18 -15.00
CA LEU A 21 -3.89 -8.52 -13.87
C LEU A 21 -3.52 -9.87 -13.26
N THR A 22 -3.22 -10.87 -14.08
CA THR A 22 -2.78 -12.19 -13.59
C THR A 22 -1.44 -12.10 -12.85
N LEU A 23 -0.53 -11.24 -13.32
CA LEU A 23 0.72 -10.97 -12.62
C LEU A 23 0.49 -10.27 -11.28
N LEU A 24 -0.37 -9.24 -11.23
CA LEU A 24 -0.76 -8.55 -9.99
C LEU A 24 -1.38 -9.52 -8.97
N ASP A 25 -2.29 -10.37 -9.41
CA ASP A 25 -2.88 -11.42 -8.57
C ASP A 25 -1.80 -12.37 -8.05
N GLY A 26 -0.87 -12.79 -8.91
CA GLY A 26 0.25 -13.65 -8.54
C GLY A 26 1.20 -13.00 -7.55
N GLU A 27 1.51 -11.72 -7.73
CA GLU A 27 2.37 -10.96 -6.80
C GLU A 27 1.68 -10.77 -5.44
N TYR A 28 0.40 -10.36 -5.45
CA TYR A 28 -0.38 -10.24 -4.22
C TYR A 28 -0.44 -11.57 -3.46
N GLY A 29 -0.83 -12.66 -4.12
CA GLY A 29 -0.87 -13.99 -3.51
C GLY A 29 0.50 -14.43 -2.96
N SER A 30 1.61 -13.99 -3.55
CA SER A 30 2.96 -14.32 -3.10
C SER A 30 3.37 -13.62 -1.80
N VAL A 31 2.77 -12.47 -1.47
CA VAL A 31 2.99 -11.76 -0.19
C VAL A 31 2.62 -12.66 0.98
N PHE A 32 1.53 -13.41 0.86
CA PHE A 32 1.04 -14.31 1.90
C PHE A 32 1.65 -15.72 1.83
N LYS A 33 1.91 -16.26 0.63
CA LYS A 33 2.49 -17.62 0.44
C LYS A 33 3.85 -17.82 1.10
N GLY A 34 4.55 -16.76 1.43
CA GLY A 34 5.84 -16.85 2.11
C GLY A 34 5.77 -17.44 3.53
N ARG A 35 4.58 -17.52 4.15
CA ARG A 35 4.37 -17.97 5.53
C ARG A 35 3.06 -18.74 5.78
N SER A 36 2.21 -18.90 4.77
CA SER A 36 1.07 -19.81 4.84
C SER A 36 1.52 -21.19 4.37
N LEU A 37 1.33 -22.18 5.21
CA LEU A 37 1.44 -23.59 4.85
C LEU A 37 0.18 -24.00 4.07
N ASP A 38 -0.10 -23.31 2.95
CA ASP A 38 -1.03 -23.78 1.93
C ASP A 38 -0.31 -24.83 1.11
N PHE A 39 -0.06 -25.94 1.74
CA PHE A 39 0.31 -27.16 1.06
C PHE A 39 -0.86 -28.14 1.22
N ASP A 40 -1.40 -28.59 0.11
CA ASP A 40 -2.08 -29.88 0.06
C ASP A 40 -1.01 -30.91 0.42
N GLU A 41 -0.81 -31.13 1.71
CA GLU A 41 0.12 -32.14 2.20
C GLU A 41 -0.60 -33.46 2.12
N LEU A 42 -0.15 -34.31 1.21
CA LEU A 42 -0.53 -35.71 1.20
C LEU A 42 0.21 -36.37 2.37
N ARG A 43 -0.50 -36.72 3.42
CA ARG A 43 0.06 -37.53 4.50
C ARG A 43 -0.45 -38.98 4.41
N SER A 44 0.30 -39.87 4.99
CA SER A 44 -0.14 -41.26 5.12
C SER A 44 -1.44 -41.35 5.94
N TYR A 45 -2.34 -42.21 5.50
CA TYR A 45 -3.59 -42.50 6.18
C TYR A 45 -3.31 -43.01 7.62
N VAL A 46 -4.04 -42.51 8.56
CA VAL A 46 -4.05 -43.00 9.97
C VAL A 46 -5.47 -43.46 10.27
N PRO A 47 -5.64 -44.61 11.00
CA PRO A 47 -6.97 -45.08 11.41
C PRO A 47 -7.75 -43.97 12.14
N GLY A 48 -8.94 -43.63 11.61
CA GLY A 48 -9.77 -42.52 12.06
C GLY A 48 -9.90 -41.37 11.04
N ASP A 49 -9.10 -41.34 9.97
CA ASP A 49 -9.27 -40.40 8.85
C ASP A 49 -10.48 -40.78 7.98
N GLU A 50 -11.13 -39.77 7.40
CA GLU A 50 -12.26 -40.00 6.51
C GLU A 50 -11.81 -40.60 5.18
N VAL A 51 -12.38 -41.71 4.79
CA VAL A 51 -12.05 -42.43 3.55
C VAL A 51 -12.28 -41.57 2.29
N ARG A 52 -13.22 -40.63 2.35
CA ARG A 52 -13.50 -39.68 1.24
C ARG A 52 -12.35 -38.71 0.96
N ASP A 53 -11.47 -38.48 1.93
CA ASP A 53 -10.33 -37.56 1.79
C ASP A 53 -9.07 -38.28 1.26
N ILE A 54 -9.16 -39.58 0.95
CA ILE A 54 -8.07 -40.33 0.34
C ILE A 54 -7.90 -39.88 -1.13
N ASP A 55 -6.66 -39.48 -1.48
CA ASP A 55 -6.27 -39.27 -2.87
C ASP A 55 -5.89 -40.60 -3.52
N TRP A 56 -6.84 -41.24 -4.16
CA TRP A 56 -6.64 -42.54 -4.83
C TRP A 56 -5.60 -42.51 -5.95
N LYS A 57 -5.43 -41.36 -6.62
CA LYS A 57 -4.43 -41.17 -7.68
C LYS A 57 -3.01 -41.07 -7.13
N ALA A 58 -2.82 -40.40 -6.04
CA ALA A 58 -1.54 -40.32 -5.33
C ALA A 58 -1.22 -41.65 -4.61
N THR A 59 -2.22 -42.26 -3.99
CA THR A 59 -2.13 -43.59 -3.36
C THR A 59 -1.64 -44.64 -4.34
N ALA A 60 -2.20 -44.68 -5.57
CA ALA A 60 -1.77 -45.62 -6.62
C ALA A 60 -0.32 -45.45 -7.06
N ARG A 61 0.24 -44.25 -6.92
CA ARG A 61 1.64 -43.95 -7.27
C ARG A 61 2.62 -44.23 -6.12
N HIS A 62 2.15 -44.06 -4.89
CA HIS A 62 2.99 -44.13 -3.70
C HIS A 62 2.96 -45.53 -3.04
N GLY A 63 1.96 -46.35 -3.34
CA GLY A 63 1.84 -47.70 -2.80
C GLY A 63 1.25 -47.80 -1.39
N SER A 64 0.91 -46.69 -0.74
CA SER A 64 0.23 -46.63 0.54
C SER A 64 -0.86 -45.54 0.51
N PRO A 65 -1.97 -45.70 1.26
CA PRO A 65 -3.06 -44.73 1.28
C PRO A 65 -2.59 -43.36 1.72
N LEU A 66 -2.85 -42.32 0.87
CA LEU A 66 -2.54 -40.94 1.13
C LEU A 66 -3.83 -40.12 1.26
N VAL A 67 -3.93 -39.34 2.34
CA VAL A 67 -5.06 -38.46 2.65
C VAL A 67 -4.71 -37.02 2.36
N LYS A 68 -5.62 -36.33 1.67
CA LYS A 68 -5.54 -34.87 1.51
C LYS A 68 -5.82 -34.18 2.83
N ARG A 69 -4.84 -33.49 3.36
CA ARG A 69 -5.04 -32.59 4.47
C ARG A 69 -5.46 -31.24 3.94
N TYR A 70 -6.73 -30.89 4.08
CA TYR A 70 -7.21 -29.56 3.82
C TYR A 70 -6.78 -28.65 4.99
N VAL A 71 -5.80 -27.79 4.78
CA VAL A 71 -5.55 -26.69 5.68
C VAL A 71 -6.63 -25.65 5.38
N ALA A 72 -7.45 -25.31 6.38
CA ALA A 72 -8.42 -24.24 6.23
C ALA A 72 -7.70 -23.01 5.70
N VAL A 73 -8.08 -22.54 4.50
CA VAL A 73 -7.56 -21.32 3.91
C VAL A 73 -7.87 -20.20 4.90
N ARG A 74 -6.86 -19.80 5.69
CA ARG A 74 -7.01 -18.69 6.60
C ARG A 74 -7.11 -17.44 5.75
N ARG A 75 -8.28 -16.81 5.77
CA ARG A 75 -8.45 -15.46 5.24
C ARG A 75 -7.43 -14.56 5.93
N HIS A 76 -6.67 -13.85 5.13
CA HIS A 76 -5.76 -12.85 5.67
C HIS A 76 -6.54 -11.54 5.87
N SER A 77 -6.06 -10.72 6.78
CA SER A 77 -6.64 -9.41 7.00
C SER A 77 -5.67 -8.37 6.47
N VAL A 78 -6.14 -7.57 5.53
CA VAL A 78 -5.44 -6.41 4.97
C VAL A 78 -5.97 -5.16 5.63
N LEU A 79 -5.10 -4.33 6.13
CA LEU A 79 -5.45 -3.02 6.64
C LEU A 79 -4.92 -1.94 5.69
N LEU A 80 -5.82 -1.16 5.13
CA LEU A 80 -5.48 0.09 4.47
C LEU A 80 -5.27 1.14 5.57
N LEU A 81 -4.05 1.68 5.69
CA LEU A 81 -3.72 2.73 6.62
C LEU A 81 -3.48 4.00 5.81
N VAL A 82 -4.42 4.96 5.87
CA VAL A 82 -4.45 6.10 4.98
C VAL A 82 -4.37 7.40 5.75
N ASP A 83 -3.37 8.24 5.41
CA ASP A 83 -3.37 9.63 5.85
C ASP A 83 -4.53 10.38 5.17
N THR A 84 -5.41 10.97 5.95
CA THR A 84 -6.53 11.79 5.46
C THR A 84 -6.44 13.24 5.95
N GLY A 85 -5.25 13.66 6.39
CA GLY A 85 -5.00 15.06 6.72
C GLY A 85 -4.96 15.95 5.47
N ARG A 86 -4.99 17.28 5.69
CA ARG A 86 -5.14 18.26 4.59
C ARG A 86 -4.04 18.22 3.53
N ASN A 87 -2.83 17.71 3.84
CA ASN A 87 -1.78 17.55 2.83
C ASN A 87 -2.21 16.60 1.71
N MET A 88 -3.06 15.62 2.03
CA MET A 88 -3.61 14.69 1.03
C MET A 88 -4.68 15.32 0.14
N ALA A 89 -5.16 16.52 0.46
CA ALA A 89 -6.05 17.32 -0.39
C ALA A 89 -5.28 18.22 -1.38
N ALA A 90 -3.95 18.28 -1.28
CA ALA A 90 -3.10 19.02 -2.20
C ALA A 90 -3.02 18.34 -3.59
N HIS A 91 -2.32 18.99 -4.52
CA HIS A 91 -2.03 18.41 -5.83
C HIS A 91 -0.79 17.53 -5.79
N ALA A 92 -0.82 16.48 -6.59
CA ALA A 92 0.29 15.55 -6.81
C ALA A 92 1.26 16.06 -7.88
N ALA A 93 2.33 15.32 -8.12
CA ALA A 93 3.35 15.62 -9.13
C ALA A 93 2.78 15.77 -10.54
N SER A 94 1.70 15.08 -10.88
CA SER A 94 0.98 15.19 -12.15
C SER A 94 0.09 16.45 -12.27
N GLY A 95 -0.19 17.12 -11.16
CA GLY A 95 -1.21 18.17 -11.05
C GLY A 95 -2.61 17.65 -10.71
N GLU A 96 -2.80 16.33 -10.60
CA GLU A 96 -4.05 15.72 -10.13
C GLU A 96 -4.19 15.87 -8.60
N ALA A 97 -5.40 15.74 -8.07
CA ALA A 97 -5.60 15.72 -6.62
C ALA A 97 -4.99 14.45 -5.99
N LYS A 98 -4.17 14.59 -4.97
CA LYS A 98 -3.59 13.45 -4.22
C LYS A 98 -4.69 12.54 -3.66
N LYS A 99 -5.83 13.10 -3.31
CA LYS A 99 -7.02 12.37 -2.89
C LYS A 99 -7.45 11.31 -3.90
N ASP A 100 -7.48 11.63 -5.19
CA ASP A 100 -7.88 10.68 -6.23
C ASP A 100 -6.87 9.54 -6.35
N ILE A 101 -5.57 9.83 -6.24
CA ILE A 101 -4.50 8.83 -6.23
C ILE A 101 -4.64 7.92 -5.01
N ALA A 102 -4.92 8.49 -3.82
CA ALA A 102 -5.09 7.72 -2.59
C ALA A 102 -6.28 6.76 -2.68
N VAL A 103 -7.43 7.24 -3.19
CA VAL A 103 -8.64 6.42 -3.38
C VAL A 103 -8.39 5.32 -4.41
N ASP A 104 -7.75 5.63 -5.53
CA ASP A 104 -7.44 4.64 -6.56
C ASP A 104 -6.44 3.58 -6.03
N ALA A 105 -5.41 3.98 -5.30
CA ALA A 105 -4.44 3.05 -4.72
C ALA A 105 -5.07 2.14 -3.64
N ALA A 106 -5.87 2.72 -2.75
CA ALA A 106 -6.65 1.97 -1.77
C ALA A 106 -7.61 0.98 -2.46
N GLY A 107 -8.26 1.44 -3.54
CA GLY A 107 -9.17 0.62 -4.34
C GLY A 107 -8.47 -0.55 -5.04
N VAL A 108 -7.29 -0.35 -5.63
CA VAL A 108 -6.51 -1.41 -6.27
C VAL A 108 -6.07 -2.45 -5.25
N LEU A 109 -5.46 -2.03 -4.14
CA LEU A 109 -5.00 -2.93 -3.08
C LEU A 109 -6.16 -3.69 -2.42
N GLY A 110 -7.25 -2.98 -2.10
CA GLY A 110 -8.44 -3.58 -1.50
C GLY A 110 -9.15 -4.54 -2.46
N TYR A 111 -9.22 -4.22 -3.76
CA TYR A 111 -9.83 -5.10 -4.75
C TYR A 111 -9.03 -6.38 -4.97
N LEU A 112 -7.68 -6.28 -5.00
CA LEU A 112 -6.82 -7.47 -5.03
C LEU A 112 -7.08 -8.36 -3.81
N ALA A 113 -7.17 -7.79 -2.61
CA ALA A 113 -7.51 -8.53 -1.40
C ALA A 113 -8.88 -9.22 -1.50
N CYS A 114 -9.92 -8.50 -1.91
CA CYS A 114 -11.26 -9.08 -2.10
C CYS A 114 -11.26 -10.23 -3.10
N ARG A 115 -10.52 -10.13 -4.21
CA ARG A 115 -10.40 -11.20 -5.21
C ARG A 115 -9.76 -12.48 -4.65
N HIS A 116 -8.85 -12.33 -3.68
CA HIS A 116 -8.21 -13.44 -2.99
C HIS A 116 -9.02 -13.97 -1.79
N GLY A 117 -10.21 -13.38 -1.55
CA GLY A 117 -11.08 -13.78 -0.45
C GLY A 117 -10.64 -13.25 0.92
N ASP A 118 -9.71 -12.29 0.95
CA ASP A 118 -9.21 -11.67 2.18
C ASP A 118 -10.17 -10.60 2.70
N ASP A 119 -10.10 -10.33 4.00
CA ASP A 119 -10.86 -9.27 4.64
C ASP A 119 -10.08 -7.95 4.58
N VAL A 120 -10.77 -6.83 4.28
CA VAL A 120 -10.17 -5.51 4.15
C VAL A 120 -10.70 -4.59 5.23
N GLY A 121 -9.80 -4.01 6.02
CA GLY A 121 -10.11 -2.95 7.00
C GLY A 121 -9.48 -1.63 6.61
N LEU A 122 -9.87 -0.57 7.32
CA LEU A 122 -9.33 0.78 7.12
C LEU A 122 -8.99 1.42 8.47
N LEU A 123 -7.80 1.98 8.54
CA LEU A 123 -7.43 2.96 9.56
C LEU A 123 -7.06 4.24 8.84
N HIS A 124 -7.77 5.31 9.09
CA HIS A 124 -7.49 6.59 8.47
C HIS A 124 -7.56 7.72 9.49
N GLY A 125 -6.95 8.85 9.18
CA GLY A 125 -7.01 9.98 10.10
C GLY A 125 -6.03 11.10 9.77
N SER A 126 -5.95 12.02 10.72
CA SER A 126 -5.17 13.24 10.68
C SER A 126 -4.41 13.42 11.99
N ALA A 127 -3.87 14.60 12.24
CA ALA A 127 -3.24 14.92 13.52
C ALA A 127 -4.21 14.88 14.72
N LEU A 128 -5.50 15.07 14.49
CA LEU A 128 -6.49 15.18 15.57
C LEU A 128 -7.29 13.91 15.80
N THR A 129 -7.48 13.10 14.76
CA THR A 129 -8.40 11.96 14.81
C THR A 129 -7.82 10.74 14.09
N SER A 130 -8.06 9.56 14.64
CA SER A 130 -7.85 8.29 13.99
C SER A 130 -9.15 7.49 14.04
N ARG A 131 -9.61 7.01 12.89
CA ARG A 131 -10.83 6.21 12.75
C ARG A 131 -10.49 4.84 12.20
N TYR A 132 -10.95 3.81 12.89
CA TYR A 132 -10.74 2.42 12.54
C TYR A 132 -12.04 1.75 12.11
N LEU A 133 -12.04 1.16 10.93
CA LEU A 133 -13.10 0.29 10.43
C LEU A 133 -12.54 -1.13 10.34
N PRO A 134 -13.13 -2.09 11.08
CA PRO A 134 -12.60 -3.45 11.15
C PRO A 134 -12.64 -4.16 9.79
N PRO A 135 -11.73 -5.14 9.58
CA PRO A 135 -11.71 -5.92 8.35
C PRO A 135 -13.01 -6.69 8.14
N GLN A 136 -13.56 -6.61 6.93
CA GLN A 136 -14.71 -7.39 6.46
C GLN A 136 -14.49 -7.75 4.99
N SER A 137 -15.16 -8.80 4.53
CA SER A 137 -15.12 -9.25 3.14
C SER A 137 -16.13 -8.50 2.27
N GLY A 138 -15.87 -8.52 0.97
CA GLY A 138 -16.81 -8.10 -0.05
C GLY A 138 -16.61 -6.69 -0.62
N GLU A 139 -17.06 -6.53 -1.85
CA GLU A 139 -16.89 -5.29 -2.61
C GLU A 139 -17.72 -4.12 -2.05
N GLU A 140 -18.88 -4.38 -1.47
CA GLU A 140 -19.73 -3.35 -0.85
C GLU A 140 -19.01 -2.72 0.36
N HIS A 141 -18.37 -3.56 1.18
CA HIS A 141 -17.56 -3.06 2.27
C HIS A 141 -16.39 -2.23 1.76
N LEU A 142 -15.68 -2.71 0.74
CA LEU A 142 -14.60 -1.95 0.13
C LEU A 142 -15.07 -0.59 -0.42
N GLU A 143 -16.20 -0.54 -1.13
CA GLU A 143 -16.79 0.74 -1.60
C GLU A 143 -17.02 1.70 -0.43
N ARG A 144 -17.53 1.20 0.72
CA ARG A 144 -17.71 2.02 1.93
C ARG A 144 -16.37 2.56 2.44
N LEU A 145 -15.33 1.72 2.48
CA LEU A 145 -13.98 2.15 2.91
C LEU A 145 -13.42 3.26 2.00
N LEU A 146 -13.58 3.11 0.67
CA LEU A 146 -13.12 4.13 -0.28
C LEU A 146 -13.85 5.46 -0.09
N ARG A 147 -15.15 5.44 0.19
CA ARG A 147 -15.92 6.66 0.51
C ARG A 147 -15.48 7.32 1.80
N GLU A 148 -15.12 6.55 2.81
CA GLU A 148 -14.54 7.10 4.05
C GLU A 148 -13.21 7.81 3.78
N VAL A 149 -12.35 7.25 2.94
CA VAL A 149 -11.10 7.89 2.53
C VAL A 149 -11.38 9.19 1.75
N GLU A 150 -12.28 9.13 0.74
CA GLU A 150 -12.64 10.29 -0.09
C GLU A 150 -13.21 11.44 0.76
N ALA A 151 -14.12 11.12 1.68
CA ALA A 151 -14.76 12.10 2.54
C ALA A 151 -13.82 12.67 3.62
N GLY A 152 -12.85 11.86 4.07
CA GLY A 152 -11.90 12.26 5.10
C GLY A 152 -10.85 13.28 4.63
N ILE A 153 -10.60 13.36 3.32
CA ILE A 153 -9.57 14.24 2.74
C ILE A 153 -10.19 15.57 2.31
N SER A 154 -9.82 16.66 3.00
CA SER A 154 -10.27 18.03 2.73
C SER A 154 -9.18 19.04 3.00
N LEU A 155 -9.17 20.15 2.24
CA LEU A 155 -8.27 21.31 2.47
C LEU A 155 -8.55 22.00 3.81
N ASP A 156 -9.81 22.01 4.24
CA ASP A 156 -10.23 22.57 5.52
C ASP A 156 -10.00 21.59 6.68
N GLY A 157 -9.48 20.40 6.40
CA GLY A 157 -9.20 19.38 7.38
C GLY A 157 -7.99 19.69 8.28
N PRO A 158 -7.81 18.89 9.33
CA PRO A 158 -6.63 19.00 10.19
C PRO A 158 -5.34 18.64 9.43
N ALA A 159 -4.19 19.04 9.98
CA ALA A 159 -2.89 18.69 9.42
C ALA A 159 -2.70 17.16 9.31
N SER A 160 -1.92 16.74 8.32
CA SER A 160 -1.46 15.35 8.20
C SER A 160 -0.52 14.96 9.33
N ALA A 161 -0.70 13.76 9.88
CA ALA A 161 0.21 13.19 10.88
C ALA A 161 0.11 11.66 10.87
N ILE A 162 0.73 11.03 9.87
CA ILE A 162 0.73 9.57 9.74
C ILE A 162 1.23 8.84 10.99
N THR A 163 2.11 9.48 11.78
CA THR A 163 2.60 8.94 13.04
C THR A 163 1.49 8.69 14.06
N ALA A 164 0.42 9.48 14.06
CA ALA A 164 -0.73 9.27 14.94
C ALA A 164 -1.45 7.97 14.57
N GLN A 165 -1.61 7.66 13.27
CA GLN A 165 -2.21 6.43 12.80
C GLN A 165 -1.29 5.21 13.04
N LEU A 166 0.04 5.38 12.90
CA LEU A 166 1.01 4.32 13.24
C LEU A 166 0.97 3.99 14.74
N ASP A 167 0.90 4.99 15.61
CA ASP A 167 0.79 4.80 17.06
C ASP A 167 -0.55 4.13 17.42
N TYR A 168 -1.66 4.56 16.82
CA TYR A 168 -2.95 3.90 16.98
C TYR A 168 -2.88 2.41 16.59
N ALA A 169 -2.28 2.11 15.46
CA ALA A 169 -2.12 0.74 14.98
C ALA A 169 -1.34 -0.12 15.99
N LEU A 170 -0.26 0.40 16.55
CA LEU A 170 0.55 -0.30 17.54
C LEU A 170 -0.20 -0.59 18.86
N ARG A 171 -1.07 0.31 19.28
CA ARG A 171 -1.81 0.19 20.56
C ARG A 171 -3.03 -0.70 20.46
N PHE A 172 -3.76 -0.63 19.35
CA PHE A 172 -5.12 -1.16 19.29
C PHE A 172 -5.27 -2.35 18.34
N LEU A 173 -4.40 -2.52 17.34
CA LEU A 173 -4.52 -3.63 16.42
C LEU A 173 -3.96 -4.93 17.03
N LYS A 174 -4.73 -5.99 16.86
CA LYS A 174 -4.39 -7.34 17.34
C LYS A 174 -4.17 -8.28 16.15
N GLY A 175 -3.42 -9.35 16.39
CA GLY A 175 -3.12 -10.35 15.36
C GLY A 175 -2.06 -9.86 14.37
N ARG A 176 -1.87 -10.62 13.31
CA ARG A 176 -0.93 -10.30 12.23
C ARG A 176 -1.69 -9.85 11.00
N LEU A 177 -1.35 -8.67 10.50
CA LEU A 177 -2.01 -8.03 9.36
C LEU A 177 -0.98 -7.76 8.25
N LEU A 178 -1.46 -7.64 7.02
CA LEU A 178 -0.78 -6.89 5.97
C LEU A 178 -1.27 -5.44 6.06
N ILE A 179 -0.39 -4.51 6.39
CA ILE A 179 -0.70 -3.09 6.49
C ILE A 179 -0.17 -2.39 5.24
N ALA A 180 -1.05 -1.85 4.42
CA ALA A 180 -0.71 -1.01 3.29
C ALA A 180 -0.88 0.45 3.69
N VAL A 181 0.23 1.15 3.89
CA VAL A 181 0.25 2.56 4.25
C VAL A 181 0.21 3.41 2.99
N LEU A 182 -0.75 4.33 2.91
CA LEU A 182 -0.91 5.34 1.86
C LEU A 182 -0.76 6.72 2.50
N ALA A 183 0.33 7.39 2.22
CA ALA A 183 0.65 8.65 2.89
C ALA A 183 1.38 9.63 1.98
N ASP A 184 1.41 10.86 2.41
CA ASP A 184 2.26 11.93 1.89
C ASP A 184 3.75 11.60 2.05
N GLU A 185 4.61 12.43 1.49
CA GLU A 185 6.05 12.31 1.66
C GLU A 185 6.46 12.46 3.13
N VAL A 186 6.93 11.36 3.73
CA VAL A 186 7.39 11.35 5.12
C VAL A 186 8.85 11.75 5.19
N ARG A 187 9.16 12.61 6.14
CA ARG A 187 10.56 12.91 6.50
C ARG A 187 11.06 11.87 7.51
N PRO A 188 12.18 11.20 7.23
CA PRO A 188 12.77 10.26 8.17
C PRO A 188 13.13 10.97 9.49
N ASP A 189 12.58 10.47 10.60
CA ASP A 189 12.93 10.90 11.95
C ASP A 189 12.95 9.69 12.90
N ALA A 190 13.56 9.87 14.07
CA ALA A 190 13.74 8.80 15.06
C ALA A 190 12.41 8.26 15.62
N HIS A 191 11.39 9.11 15.73
CA HIS A 191 10.09 8.72 16.23
C HIS A 191 9.36 7.81 15.22
N THR A 192 9.29 8.24 13.96
CA THR A 192 8.73 7.45 12.86
C THR A 192 9.47 6.12 12.71
N GLU A 193 10.80 6.14 12.81
CA GLU A 193 11.61 4.92 12.75
C GLU A 193 11.23 3.93 13.86
N MET A 194 11.12 4.40 15.09
CA MET A 194 10.72 3.56 16.23
C MET A 194 9.34 2.93 16.02
N LEU A 195 8.35 3.73 15.59
CA LEU A 195 6.99 3.23 15.32
C LEU A 195 6.99 2.16 14.24
N LEU A 196 7.66 2.41 13.12
CA LEU A 196 7.72 1.46 11.99
C LEU A 196 8.47 0.17 12.33
N ARG A 197 9.57 0.24 13.10
CA ARG A 197 10.26 -0.97 13.59
C ARG A 197 9.36 -1.84 14.45
N ARG A 198 8.60 -1.23 15.37
CA ARG A 198 7.66 -1.95 16.24
C ARG A 198 6.48 -2.51 15.44
N LEU A 199 5.97 -1.76 14.46
CA LEU A 199 4.87 -2.20 13.61
C LEU A 199 5.30 -3.41 12.76
N ARG A 200 6.47 -3.33 12.14
CA ARG A 200 7.01 -4.43 11.32
C ARG A 200 7.32 -5.71 12.13
N ALA A 201 7.62 -5.59 13.41
CA ALA A 201 7.83 -6.76 14.27
C ALA A 201 6.57 -7.62 14.42
N ARG A 202 5.38 -7.04 14.22
CA ARG A 202 4.08 -7.71 14.38
C ARG A 202 3.34 -7.94 13.08
N HIS A 203 3.52 -7.07 12.10
CA HIS A 203 2.75 -7.00 10.86
C HIS A 203 3.68 -7.01 9.65
N GLU A 204 3.14 -7.38 8.49
CA GLU A 204 3.77 -7.05 7.21
C GLU A 204 3.40 -5.62 6.84
N VAL A 205 4.37 -4.81 6.39
CA VAL A 205 4.14 -3.40 6.07
C VAL A 205 4.58 -3.10 4.65
N LEU A 206 3.66 -2.53 3.88
CA LEU A 206 3.88 -1.95 2.57
C LEU A 206 3.70 -0.44 2.68
N TRP A 207 4.48 0.32 1.94
CA TRP A 207 4.39 1.78 1.97
C TRP A 207 4.27 2.36 0.57
N LEU A 208 3.19 3.09 0.31
CA LEU A 208 3.00 3.84 -0.93
C LEU A 208 3.02 5.35 -0.60
N THR A 209 4.06 6.02 -1.11
CA THR A 209 4.21 7.47 -0.96
C THR A 209 3.50 8.17 -2.11
N ILE A 210 2.58 9.10 -1.80
CA ILE A 210 1.93 9.95 -2.79
C ILE A 210 2.72 11.24 -2.90
N LEU A 211 3.30 11.47 -4.08
CA LEU A 211 4.24 12.57 -4.31
C LEU A 211 3.52 13.91 -4.40
N ASP A 212 4.12 14.93 -3.80
CA ASP A 212 3.68 16.31 -3.91
C ASP A 212 3.88 16.90 -5.31
N ALA A 213 3.10 17.92 -5.63
CA ALA A 213 3.33 18.76 -6.78
C ALA A 213 4.73 19.38 -6.72
N ARG A 214 5.48 19.26 -7.81
CA ARG A 214 6.81 19.84 -7.90
C ARG A 214 6.72 21.30 -8.34
N MET A 215 7.33 22.22 -7.59
CA MET A 215 7.42 23.64 -7.96
C MET A 215 8.21 23.90 -9.24
N ALA A 216 9.10 22.96 -9.60
CA ALA A 216 9.90 23.04 -10.81
C ALA A 216 9.48 21.95 -11.77
N ARG A 217 8.83 22.31 -12.86
CA ARG A 217 8.65 21.42 -14.02
C ARG A 217 9.95 21.29 -14.81
N GLU A 218 10.10 20.17 -15.48
CA GLU A 218 11.24 19.92 -16.36
C GLU A 218 11.33 20.96 -17.49
N PRO A 219 12.56 21.22 -18.03
CA PRO A 219 12.75 22.14 -19.14
C PRO A 219 11.87 21.74 -20.33
N GLY A 220 11.09 22.68 -20.85
CA GLY A 220 10.22 22.48 -22.01
C GLY A 220 8.71 22.51 -21.72
N ASN A 221 8.29 22.54 -20.47
CA ASN A 221 6.88 22.68 -20.12
C ASN A 221 6.59 24.15 -19.74
N PRO A 222 5.56 24.82 -20.31
CA PRO A 222 5.27 26.21 -20.01
C PRO A 222 5.09 26.42 -18.51
N ALA A 223 5.67 27.50 -18.00
CA ALA A 223 5.51 27.87 -16.59
C ALA A 223 4.00 27.93 -16.26
N PRO A 224 3.57 27.44 -15.09
CA PRO A 224 2.21 27.72 -14.65
C PRO A 224 2.00 29.21 -14.67
N THR A 225 0.85 29.62 -15.20
CA THR A 225 0.34 31.00 -15.15
C THR A 225 0.67 31.61 -13.79
N GLN A 226 0.96 32.91 -13.74
CA GLN A 226 1.41 33.79 -12.64
C GLN A 226 0.75 33.58 -11.27
N GLU A 227 0.17 32.43 -11.01
CA GLU A 227 -0.51 32.08 -9.77
C GLU A 227 0.51 31.63 -8.69
N ALA A 228 0.35 32.21 -7.52
CA ALA A 228 1.13 31.82 -6.36
C ALA A 228 0.79 30.42 -5.93
N SER A 229 1.80 29.58 -5.72
CA SER A 229 1.63 28.27 -5.09
C SER A 229 1.53 28.42 -3.57
N PHE A 230 0.70 27.58 -2.95
CA PHE A 230 0.54 27.56 -1.50
C PHE A 230 1.02 26.20 -0.97
N ASP A 231 1.79 26.24 0.10
CA ASP A 231 2.05 25.04 0.90
C ASP A 231 0.83 24.75 1.76
N VAL A 232 0.13 23.68 1.44
CA VAL A 232 -1.09 23.28 2.14
C VAL A 232 -0.82 22.91 3.61
N GLY A 233 0.39 22.43 3.93
CA GLY A 233 0.78 22.05 5.29
C GLY A 233 0.87 23.22 6.26
N ASN A 234 1.44 24.34 5.82
CA ASN A 234 1.70 25.50 6.68
C ASN A 234 1.02 26.80 6.21
N GLY A 235 0.32 26.77 5.05
CA GLY A 235 -0.35 27.94 4.47
C GLY A 235 0.59 28.99 3.87
N GLN A 236 1.89 28.71 3.75
CA GLN A 236 2.84 29.66 3.20
C GLN A 236 2.67 29.83 1.70
N ARG A 237 2.65 31.07 1.27
CA ARG A 237 2.60 31.43 -0.14
C ARG A 237 4.00 31.47 -0.73
N ILE A 238 4.19 30.78 -1.84
CA ILE A 238 5.44 30.81 -2.61
C ILE A 238 5.27 31.83 -3.74
N PRO A 239 6.02 32.95 -3.73
CA PRO A 239 5.89 33.96 -4.77
C PRO A 239 6.30 33.43 -6.15
N ALA A 240 5.55 33.76 -7.19
CA ALA A 240 5.82 33.35 -8.56
C ALA A 240 7.23 33.70 -9.07
N PRO A 241 7.82 34.88 -8.74
CA PRO A 241 9.20 35.21 -9.16
C PRO A 241 10.25 34.25 -8.60
N VAL A 242 10.03 33.69 -7.40
CA VAL A 242 10.95 32.70 -6.80
C VAL A 242 10.90 31.39 -7.57
N ALA A 243 9.71 30.96 -7.95
CA ALA A 243 9.51 29.75 -8.76
C ALA A 243 10.08 29.88 -10.18
N GLY A 244 10.19 31.10 -10.73
CA GLY A 244 10.76 31.41 -12.05
C GLY A 244 12.29 31.40 -12.11
N ASN A 245 12.99 31.54 -10.97
CA ASN A 245 14.44 31.65 -10.93
C ASN A 245 15.11 30.27 -11.18
N SER A 246 16.00 30.19 -12.19
CA SER A 246 16.67 28.95 -12.59
C SER A 246 17.57 28.36 -11.50
N VAL A 247 18.25 29.21 -10.73
CA VAL A 247 19.13 28.78 -9.61
C VAL A 247 18.29 28.20 -8.49
N VAL A 248 17.17 28.85 -8.14
CA VAL A 248 16.23 28.36 -7.11
C VAL A 248 15.62 27.04 -7.55
N ARG A 249 15.21 26.91 -8.80
CA ARG A 249 14.68 25.64 -9.34
C ARG A 249 15.70 24.51 -9.29
N ALA A 250 16.96 24.77 -9.66
CA ALA A 250 18.02 23.76 -9.60
C ALA A 250 18.30 23.31 -8.17
N ALA A 251 18.38 24.27 -7.21
CA ALA A 251 18.56 23.99 -5.81
C ALA A 251 17.37 23.18 -5.23
N TYR A 252 16.15 23.55 -5.58
CA TYR A 252 14.94 22.82 -5.19
C TYR A 252 14.94 21.39 -5.74
N ALA A 253 15.20 21.20 -7.04
CA ALA A 253 15.27 19.88 -7.64
C ALA A 253 16.35 18.99 -6.99
N SER A 254 17.51 19.58 -6.63
CA SER A 254 18.56 18.86 -5.91
C SER A 254 18.10 18.47 -4.49
N ALA A 255 17.43 19.37 -3.78
CA ALA A 255 16.90 19.10 -2.45
C ALA A 255 15.83 17.99 -2.48
N MET A 256 14.97 17.98 -3.50
CA MET A 256 13.94 16.95 -3.67
C MET A 256 14.56 15.58 -3.94
N ARG A 257 15.54 15.47 -4.85
CA ARG A 257 16.27 14.21 -5.09
C ARG A 257 16.92 13.68 -3.82
N ARG A 258 17.57 14.55 -3.04
CA ARG A 258 18.18 14.16 -1.76
C ARG A 258 17.14 13.62 -0.77
N ARG A 259 15.99 14.28 -0.64
CA ARG A 259 14.90 13.80 0.23
C ARG A 259 14.35 12.43 -0.20
N GLU A 260 14.19 12.24 -1.51
CA GLU A 260 13.75 10.95 -2.08
C GLU A 260 14.75 9.84 -1.80
N GLU A 261 16.06 10.14 -1.94
CA GLU A 261 17.13 9.20 -1.63
C GLU A 261 17.19 8.88 -0.13
N GLU A 262 17.13 9.90 0.75
CA GLU A 262 17.08 9.74 2.21
C GLU A 262 15.87 8.86 2.62
N ARG A 263 14.69 9.09 2.04
CA ARG A 263 13.48 8.30 2.27
C ARG A 263 13.67 6.85 1.79
N SER A 264 14.20 6.64 0.60
CA SER A 264 14.45 5.31 0.05
C SER A 264 15.44 4.51 0.91
N VAL A 265 16.52 5.15 1.37
CA VAL A 265 17.49 4.54 2.29
C VAL A 265 16.83 4.19 3.63
N PHE A 266 16.01 5.09 4.15
CA PHE A 266 15.29 4.90 5.40
C PHE A 266 14.38 3.65 5.35
N PHE A 267 13.50 3.52 4.36
CA PHE A 267 12.61 2.37 4.24
C PHE A 267 13.37 1.06 3.97
N ARG A 268 14.42 1.12 3.15
CA ARG A 268 15.28 -0.05 2.88
C ARG A 268 15.96 -0.55 4.17
N ARG A 269 16.49 0.36 5.02
CA ARG A 269 17.09 0.02 6.31
C ARG A 269 16.07 -0.63 7.27
N LEU A 270 14.81 -0.21 7.19
CA LEU A 270 13.71 -0.82 7.94
C LEU A 270 13.25 -2.15 7.32
N GLY A 271 13.68 -2.48 6.11
CA GLY A 271 13.21 -3.64 5.34
C GLY A 271 11.72 -3.55 5.01
N ILE A 272 11.21 -2.33 4.82
CA ILE A 272 9.85 -2.04 4.36
C ILE A 272 9.92 -1.76 2.87
N ALA A 273 9.09 -2.47 2.08
CA ALA A 273 8.94 -2.15 0.67
C ALA A 273 8.23 -0.79 0.54
N GLU A 274 8.87 0.12 -0.18
CA GLU A 274 8.32 1.45 -0.48
C GLU A 274 8.30 1.70 -1.98
N GLN A 275 7.23 2.35 -2.44
CA GLN A 275 7.08 2.83 -3.80
C GLN A 275 6.40 4.19 -3.79
N SER A 276 6.78 5.06 -4.73
CA SER A 276 6.17 6.38 -4.90
C SER A 276 5.22 6.39 -6.09
N VAL A 277 4.18 7.22 -6.01
CA VAL A 277 3.21 7.44 -7.09
C VAL A 277 2.84 8.93 -7.17
N GLY A 278 2.77 9.47 -8.38
CA GLY A 278 2.49 10.89 -8.60
C GLY A 278 1.31 11.17 -9.54
N ALA A 279 0.69 10.13 -10.12
CA ALA A 279 -0.46 10.24 -11.02
C ALA A 279 -1.41 9.06 -10.87
N THR A 280 -2.70 9.26 -11.12
CA THR A 280 -3.69 8.16 -11.07
C THR A 280 -3.41 7.08 -12.13
N GLY A 281 -2.85 7.46 -13.29
CA GLY A 281 -2.45 6.53 -14.35
C GLY A 281 -1.34 5.56 -13.95
N ASP A 282 -0.50 5.94 -12.99
CA ASP A 282 0.66 5.15 -12.55
C ASP A 282 0.36 4.23 -11.36
N VAL A 283 -0.82 4.33 -10.76
CA VAL A 283 -1.18 3.59 -9.53
C VAL A 283 -1.01 2.09 -9.69
N LEU A 284 -1.47 1.52 -10.79
CA LEU A 284 -1.35 0.07 -11.04
C LEU A 284 0.11 -0.38 -11.12
N THR A 285 0.93 0.37 -11.86
CA THR A 285 2.36 0.08 -12.00
C THR A 285 3.09 0.24 -10.66
N ALA A 286 2.74 1.27 -9.89
CA ALA A 286 3.32 1.50 -8.56
C ALA A 286 2.95 0.40 -7.57
N VAL A 287 1.69 -0.04 -7.54
CA VAL A 287 1.25 -1.15 -6.69
C VAL A 287 1.94 -2.46 -7.09
N PHE A 288 2.06 -2.74 -8.39
CA PHE A 288 2.80 -3.90 -8.88
C PHE A 288 4.26 -3.90 -8.41
N ALA A 289 4.97 -2.80 -8.63
CA ALA A 289 6.37 -2.65 -8.21
C ALA A 289 6.53 -2.76 -6.67
N LEU A 290 5.55 -2.26 -5.91
CA LEU A 290 5.54 -2.37 -4.45
C LEU A 290 5.43 -3.82 -3.98
N LEU A 291 4.51 -4.59 -4.56
CA LEU A 291 4.32 -6.02 -4.24
C LEU A 291 5.54 -6.85 -4.66
N GLU A 292 6.12 -6.58 -5.82
CA GLU A 292 7.33 -7.25 -6.31
C GLU A 292 8.55 -6.97 -5.40
N LYS A 293 8.76 -5.71 -5.00
CA LYS A 293 9.81 -5.34 -4.04
C LYS A 293 9.64 -6.06 -2.71
N HIS A 294 8.41 -6.15 -2.20
CA HIS A 294 8.14 -6.85 -0.94
C HIS A 294 8.48 -8.33 -1.04
N ARG A 295 8.07 -8.99 -2.12
CA ARG A 295 8.39 -10.40 -2.39
C ARG A 295 9.89 -10.66 -2.45
N SER A 296 10.62 -9.81 -3.16
CA SER A 296 12.07 -9.92 -3.34
C SER A 296 12.82 -9.75 -2.02
N GLY A 297 12.40 -8.77 -1.19
CA GLY A 297 12.94 -8.55 0.15
C GLY A 297 12.69 -9.73 1.10
N ALA A 298 11.53 -10.37 1.02
CA ALA A 298 11.20 -11.55 1.82
C ALA A 298 12.05 -12.78 1.45
N LYS A 299 12.42 -12.94 0.17
CA LYS A 299 13.31 -14.02 -0.29
C LYS A 299 14.75 -13.82 0.19
N SER A 300 15.27 -12.60 0.13
CA SER A 300 16.62 -12.26 0.58
C SER A 300 16.80 -12.53 2.09
N ALA A 301 15.81 -12.18 2.92
CA ALA A 301 15.84 -12.42 4.36
C ALA A 301 15.84 -13.93 4.73
N LYS A 302 15.21 -14.79 3.89
CA LYS A 302 15.20 -16.26 4.12
C LYS A 302 16.51 -16.91 3.68
N GLY A 303 17.20 -16.38 2.67
CA GLY A 303 18.51 -16.90 2.21
C GLY A 303 19.60 -16.68 3.24
N SER A 304 19.62 -15.54 3.92
CA SER A 304 20.59 -15.20 4.97
C SER A 304 20.47 -16.08 6.24
N ASN A 305 19.24 -16.53 6.55
CA ASN A 305 19.01 -17.35 7.77
C ASN A 305 19.28 -18.86 7.58
N ARG A 306 19.63 -19.30 6.36
CA ARG A 306 20.02 -20.70 6.05
C ARG A 306 21.53 -20.90 5.92
N ALA A 307 22.30 -19.81 5.95
CA ALA A 307 23.75 -19.82 5.76
C ALA A 307 24.52 -19.48 7.06
N GLY A 308 23.82 -19.44 8.20
CA GLY A 308 24.43 -19.21 9.52
C GLY A 308 24.24 -20.41 10.45
#